data_7477a1f4e8fd15f4943dba2f619a7e77
#
_entry.id   7477a1f4e8fd15f4943dba2f619a7e77
#
_cell.length_a   1.000
_cell.length_b   1.000
_cell.length_c   1.000
_cell.angle_alpha   90.00
_cell.angle_beta   90.00
_cell.angle_gamma   90.00
#
_symmetry.space_group_name_H-M   'P 1'
#
loop_
_entity.id
_entity.type
_entity.pdbx_description
1 polymer ?
#
loop_
_entity_poly.entity_id
_entity_poly.type
_entity_poly.pdbx_seq_one_letter_code
_entity_poly.pdbx_strand_id
1 'polypeptide(L)'
;MVVVQSLWVGNPLSDIETYCIRSFQNQGHKFHLYVYGDVKNIPKGVKVLDGNLIMPEKEVFQLKSTFLPFSDIFRYKMLYEKGGYWVDMDMICIKKLDFTESYVFSSERTIQKGAYKMSIPYVPNIGILKAPEKSEFYKTLYEKCLAHQHKKTNKDKIKYMRILRDHIKEYKFDKYVKKPEYFCHLDWWYAKDAFLPLPSFREKYGVKGK
;
A
#
# COMPACT_ATOMS: atom_id res chain seq x y z
N MET A 1 0.41 18.89 -6.82
CA MET A 1 1.43 17.83 -7.05
C MET A 1 1.82 17.26 -5.70
N VAL A 2 1.74 15.93 -5.51
CA VAL A 2 2.16 15.28 -4.27
C VAL A 2 3.29 14.29 -4.55
N VAL A 3 4.05 13.95 -3.50
CA VAL A 3 5.03 12.87 -3.54
C VAL A 3 4.35 11.58 -3.13
N VAL A 4 4.46 10.55 -3.97
CA VAL A 4 4.09 9.18 -3.64
C VAL A 4 5.36 8.36 -3.46
N GLN A 5 5.33 7.42 -2.54
CA GLN A 5 6.51 6.70 -2.08
C GLN A 5 6.22 5.20 -2.02
N SER A 6 7.21 4.40 -2.39
CA SER A 6 7.12 2.95 -2.32
C SER A 6 8.48 2.32 -2.02
N LEU A 7 8.49 1.02 -1.77
CA LEU A 7 9.67 0.20 -1.57
C LEU A 7 9.72 -0.89 -2.61
N TRP A 8 10.91 -1.17 -3.12
CA TRP A 8 11.18 -2.38 -3.88
C TRP A 8 12.40 -3.12 -3.33
N VAL A 9 12.23 -4.41 -3.06
CA VAL A 9 13.31 -5.30 -2.63
C VAL A 9 13.37 -6.45 -3.63
N GLY A 10 14.47 -6.55 -4.32
CA GLY A 10 14.65 -7.52 -5.39
C GLY A 10 15.03 -6.83 -6.70
N ASN A 11 15.16 -7.59 -7.76
CA ASN A 11 15.62 -7.08 -9.05
C ASN A 11 15.24 -8.06 -10.16
N PRO A 12 14.78 -7.57 -11.31
CA PRO A 12 14.40 -6.20 -11.73
C PRO A 12 12.92 -5.86 -11.42
N LEU A 13 12.47 -4.63 -11.73
CA LEU A 13 11.03 -4.34 -11.81
C LEU A 13 10.43 -5.08 -13.01
N SER A 14 9.22 -5.62 -12.82
CA SER A 14 8.41 -6.16 -13.92
C SER A 14 7.58 -5.05 -14.61
N ASP A 15 6.83 -5.44 -15.63
CA ASP A 15 5.92 -4.51 -16.30
C ASP A 15 4.86 -3.95 -15.37
N ILE A 16 4.37 -4.74 -14.39
CA ILE A 16 3.34 -4.31 -13.44
C ILE A 16 3.84 -3.14 -12.61
N GLU A 17 5.01 -3.26 -11.98
CA GLU A 17 5.59 -2.19 -11.17
C GLU A 17 5.94 -0.97 -12.02
N THR A 18 6.42 -1.21 -13.26
CA THR A 18 6.70 -0.14 -14.21
C THR A 18 5.43 0.62 -14.60
N TYR A 19 4.32 -0.07 -14.87
CA TYR A 19 3.03 0.56 -15.15
C TYR A 19 2.46 1.28 -13.92
N CYS A 20 2.60 0.70 -12.74
CA CYS A 20 2.24 1.37 -11.48
C CYS A 20 2.91 2.75 -11.41
N ILE A 21 4.25 2.79 -11.46
CA ILE A 21 5.03 4.03 -11.36
C ILE A 21 4.60 5.04 -12.43
N ARG A 22 4.52 4.62 -13.70
CA ARG A 22 4.14 5.50 -14.81
C ARG A 22 2.73 6.05 -14.65
N SER A 23 1.80 5.27 -14.11
CA SER A 23 0.43 5.74 -13.89
C SER A 23 0.38 6.93 -12.93
N PHE A 24 1.17 6.89 -11.84
CA PHE A 24 1.28 8.02 -10.92
C PHE A 24 1.99 9.23 -11.55
N GLN A 25 3.06 9.00 -12.31
CA GLN A 25 3.76 10.07 -13.04
C GLN A 25 2.83 10.75 -14.06
N ASN A 26 2.01 10.00 -14.79
CA ASN A 26 1.04 10.53 -15.75
C ASN A 26 -0.04 11.40 -15.11
N GLN A 27 -0.35 11.17 -13.83
CA GLN A 27 -1.24 12.03 -13.03
C GLN A 27 -0.49 13.23 -12.40
N GLY A 28 0.78 13.45 -12.77
CA GLY A 28 1.59 14.58 -12.33
C GLY A 28 2.15 14.42 -10.91
N HIS A 29 2.23 13.20 -10.36
CA HIS A 29 2.86 12.93 -9.07
C HIS A 29 4.36 12.71 -9.22
N LYS A 30 5.14 13.11 -8.21
CA LYS A 30 6.54 12.71 -8.08
C LYS A 30 6.57 11.33 -7.43
N PHE A 31 7.34 10.40 -8.03
CA PHE A 31 7.49 9.05 -7.49
C PHE A 31 8.86 8.88 -6.84
N HIS A 32 8.89 8.51 -5.56
CA HIS A 32 10.08 8.16 -4.82
C HIS A 32 10.07 6.64 -4.58
N LEU A 33 11.12 5.96 -5.00
CA LEU A 33 11.27 4.53 -4.83
C LEU A 33 12.48 4.25 -3.93
N TYR A 34 12.20 3.70 -2.75
CA TYR A 34 13.24 3.18 -1.87
C TYR A 34 13.67 1.81 -2.37
N VAL A 35 14.98 1.57 -2.42
CA VAL A 35 15.56 0.30 -2.88
C VAL A 35 16.73 -0.11 -2.00
N TYR A 36 17.07 -1.39 -2.04
CA TYR A 36 18.31 -1.94 -1.53
C TYR A 36 19.07 -2.51 -2.73
N GLY A 37 20.29 -1.94 -2.98
CA GLY A 37 21.12 -2.31 -4.12
C GLY A 37 20.64 -1.74 -5.47
N ASP A 38 21.14 -2.34 -6.55
CA ASP A 38 20.92 -1.89 -7.92
C ASP A 38 19.68 -2.56 -8.54
N VAL A 39 18.58 -1.82 -8.59
CA VAL A 39 17.32 -2.28 -9.20
C VAL A 39 17.25 -1.85 -10.65
N LYS A 40 16.96 -2.80 -11.54
CA LYS A 40 16.81 -2.54 -12.98
C LYS A 40 15.38 -2.18 -13.37
N ASN A 41 15.21 -1.63 -14.57
CA ASN A 41 13.93 -1.26 -15.19
C ASN A 41 13.16 -0.14 -14.48
N ILE A 42 13.82 0.68 -13.65
CA ILE A 42 13.17 1.83 -13.03
C ILE A 42 12.84 2.88 -14.11
N PRO A 43 11.56 3.32 -14.21
CA PRO A 43 11.15 4.33 -15.17
C PRO A 43 11.90 5.65 -14.98
N LYS A 44 12.15 6.36 -16.09
CA LYS A 44 12.73 7.72 -16.06
C LYS A 44 11.87 8.67 -15.21
N GLY A 45 12.52 9.55 -14.47
CA GLY A 45 11.86 10.55 -13.62
C GLY A 45 11.48 10.06 -12.21
N VAL A 46 11.76 8.79 -11.87
CA VAL A 46 11.68 8.29 -10.50
C VAL A 46 12.86 8.81 -9.69
N LYS A 47 12.59 9.30 -8.48
CA LYS A 47 13.65 9.57 -7.50
C LYS A 47 13.95 8.28 -6.75
N VAL A 48 15.06 7.65 -7.08
CA VAL A 48 15.58 6.47 -6.37
C VAL A 48 16.22 6.91 -5.07
N LEU A 49 15.87 6.24 -3.98
CA LEU A 49 16.37 6.52 -2.63
C LEU A 49 16.89 5.23 -2.00
N ASP A 50 17.93 5.35 -1.19
CA ASP A 50 18.46 4.24 -0.42
C ASP A 50 17.46 3.84 0.69
N GLY A 51 17.08 2.55 0.73
CA GLY A 51 16.21 1.99 1.77
C GLY A 51 16.80 2.12 3.18
N ASN A 52 18.13 2.17 3.28
CA ASN A 52 18.84 2.39 4.55
C ASN A 52 18.49 3.73 5.21
N LEU A 53 17.98 4.71 4.47
CA LEU A 53 17.47 5.98 5.02
C LEU A 53 16.25 5.80 5.92
N ILE A 54 15.55 4.68 5.81
CA ILE A 54 14.37 4.34 6.62
C ILE A 54 14.68 3.15 7.53
N MET A 55 15.14 2.03 6.95
CA MET A 55 15.49 0.83 7.71
C MET A 55 16.81 0.26 7.20
N PRO A 56 17.74 -0.11 8.09
CA PRO A 56 19.00 -0.73 7.69
C PRO A 56 18.79 -2.02 6.90
N GLU A 57 19.58 -2.25 5.84
CA GLU A 57 19.51 -3.46 5.00
C GLU A 57 19.62 -4.76 5.81
N LYS A 58 20.42 -4.78 6.88
CA LYS A 58 20.53 -5.94 7.80
C LYS A 58 19.21 -6.33 8.48
N GLU A 59 18.21 -5.44 8.48
CA GLU A 59 16.88 -5.67 9.02
C GLU A 59 15.90 -6.21 7.96
N VAL A 60 16.31 -6.28 6.69
CA VAL A 60 15.52 -6.87 5.61
C VAL A 60 15.33 -8.36 5.86
N PHE A 61 14.12 -8.82 5.82
CA PHE A 61 13.80 -10.24 6.01
C PHE A 61 12.70 -10.71 5.07
N GLN A 62 12.69 -12.01 4.82
CA GLN A 62 11.62 -12.71 4.13
C GLN A 62 10.85 -13.60 5.09
N LEU A 63 9.56 -13.75 4.81
CA LEU A 63 8.73 -14.79 5.41
C LEU A 63 8.04 -15.55 4.28
N LYS A 64 8.21 -16.87 4.22
CA LYS A 64 7.66 -17.72 3.14
C LYS A 64 8.04 -17.20 1.74
N SER A 65 9.30 -16.86 1.56
CA SER A 65 9.88 -16.37 0.30
C SER A 65 9.28 -15.05 -0.20
N THR A 66 8.68 -14.25 0.66
CA THR A 66 8.16 -12.92 0.31
C THR A 66 8.67 -11.84 1.26
N PHE A 67 8.88 -10.62 0.73
CA PHE A 67 9.22 -9.43 1.49
C PHE A 67 8.00 -8.67 2.01
N LEU A 68 6.78 -9.13 1.77
CA LEU A 68 5.55 -8.43 2.20
C LEU A 68 5.55 -8.03 3.69
N PRO A 69 5.93 -8.92 4.65
CA PRO A 69 5.94 -8.53 6.05
C PRO A 69 6.99 -7.46 6.39
N PHE A 70 8.13 -7.46 5.70
CA PHE A 70 9.12 -6.41 5.82
C PHE A 70 8.59 -5.09 5.25
N SER A 71 7.99 -5.13 4.05
CA SER A 71 7.37 -3.97 3.42
C SER A 71 6.28 -3.33 4.29
N ASP A 72 5.51 -4.14 5.03
CA ASP A 72 4.47 -3.63 5.95
C ASP A 72 5.08 -2.79 7.09
N ILE A 73 6.19 -3.26 7.67
CA ILE A 73 6.89 -2.52 8.72
C ILE A 73 7.57 -1.27 8.14
N PHE A 74 8.24 -1.43 7.00
CA PHE A 74 8.93 -0.34 6.31
C PHE A 74 7.98 0.83 6.00
N ARG A 75 6.79 0.56 5.42
CA ARG A 75 5.81 1.62 5.07
C ARG A 75 5.36 2.41 6.27
N TYR A 76 5.18 1.78 7.43
CA TYR A 76 4.76 2.49 8.63
C TYR A 76 5.86 3.39 9.18
N LYS A 77 7.11 2.89 9.19
CA LYS A 77 8.27 3.70 9.57
C LYS A 77 8.49 4.86 8.60
N MET A 78 8.43 4.59 7.30
CA MET A 78 8.56 5.61 6.26
C MET A 78 7.50 6.72 6.42
N LEU A 79 6.23 6.35 6.63
CA LEU A 79 5.15 7.31 6.84
C LEU A 79 5.34 8.12 8.12
N TYR A 80 5.89 7.52 9.18
CA TYR A 80 6.28 8.26 10.38
C TYR A 80 7.39 9.27 10.08
N GLU A 81 8.46 8.83 9.42
CA GLU A 81 9.66 9.66 9.23
C GLU A 81 9.52 10.74 8.16
N LYS A 82 8.79 10.46 7.09
CA LYS A 82 8.70 11.32 5.89
C LYS A 82 7.32 11.84 5.61
N GLY A 83 6.28 11.27 6.19
CA GLY A 83 4.91 11.60 5.83
C GLY A 83 4.61 11.37 4.35
N GLY A 84 3.58 12.06 3.83
CA GLY A 84 3.17 11.95 2.43
C GLY A 84 2.36 10.69 2.14
N TYR A 85 2.46 10.18 0.92
CA TYR A 85 1.74 8.98 0.50
C TYR A 85 2.67 7.77 0.38
N TRP A 86 2.18 6.62 0.87
CA TRP A 86 2.63 5.29 0.48
C TRP A 86 1.70 4.74 -0.59
N VAL A 87 2.25 4.03 -1.57
CA VAL A 87 1.49 3.26 -2.57
C VAL A 87 2.14 1.89 -2.77
N ASP A 88 1.32 0.84 -2.86
CA ASP A 88 1.82 -0.48 -3.25
C ASP A 88 2.15 -0.50 -4.75
N MET A 89 3.11 -1.35 -5.15
CA MET A 89 3.66 -1.37 -6.51
C MET A 89 2.76 -2.08 -7.55
N ASP A 90 1.58 -2.52 -7.14
CA ASP A 90 0.53 -3.13 -7.98
C ASP A 90 -0.71 -2.22 -8.14
N MET A 91 -0.60 -0.94 -7.78
CA MET A 91 -1.67 0.05 -7.89
C MET A 91 -1.59 0.83 -9.20
N ILE A 92 -2.72 1.08 -9.84
CA ILE A 92 -2.82 1.92 -11.05
C ILE A 92 -3.54 3.22 -10.72
N CYS A 93 -2.85 4.33 -10.89
CA CYS A 93 -3.38 5.66 -10.62
C CYS A 93 -4.19 6.18 -11.82
N ILE A 94 -5.51 6.14 -11.73
CA ILE A 94 -6.41 6.62 -12.80
C ILE A 94 -6.88 8.06 -12.60
N LYS A 95 -6.71 8.59 -11.39
CA LYS A 95 -7.04 9.98 -11.04
C LYS A 95 -6.01 10.54 -10.07
N LYS A 96 -5.80 11.84 -10.13
CA LYS A 96 -4.89 12.53 -9.22
C LYS A 96 -5.29 12.35 -7.75
N LEU A 97 -4.28 12.10 -6.90
CA LEU A 97 -4.45 12.10 -5.45
C LEU A 97 -4.48 13.54 -4.95
N ASP A 98 -5.64 14.05 -4.60
CA ASP A 98 -5.88 15.44 -4.19
C ASP A 98 -6.58 15.55 -2.82
N PHE A 99 -6.50 14.49 -2.02
CA PHE A 99 -7.09 14.47 -0.68
C PHE A 99 -6.45 15.52 0.23
N THR A 100 -7.27 16.38 0.82
CA THR A 100 -6.84 17.44 1.74
C THR A 100 -6.64 16.97 3.16
N GLU A 101 -7.26 15.85 3.55
CA GLU A 101 -7.17 15.28 4.88
C GLU A 101 -5.73 14.90 5.25
N SER A 102 -5.39 15.04 6.52
CA SER A 102 -4.05 14.71 7.04
C SER A 102 -3.75 13.21 6.90
N TYR A 103 -4.77 12.36 7.06
CA TYR A 103 -4.67 10.91 6.91
C TYR A 103 -5.59 10.41 5.80
N VAL A 104 -5.15 9.38 5.09
CA VAL A 104 -5.96 8.59 4.16
C VAL A 104 -5.60 7.13 4.35
N PHE A 105 -6.61 6.29 4.49
CA PHE A 105 -6.49 4.84 4.50
C PHE A 105 -7.33 4.29 3.37
N SER A 106 -6.73 3.51 2.48
CA SER A 106 -7.48 2.72 1.49
C SER A 106 -8.27 1.61 2.18
N SER A 107 -9.27 1.11 1.50
CA SER A 107 -10.09 0.00 1.98
C SER A 107 -10.49 -0.92 0.84
N GLU A 108 -10.95 -2.11 1.20
CA GLU A 108 -11.45 -3.13 0.29
C GLU A 108 -12.79 -3.68 0.79
N ARG A 109 -13.60 -4.25 -0.11
CA ARG A 109 -14.79 -5.01 0.27
C ARG A 109 -14.39 -6.36 0.83
N THR A 110 -15.30 -6.99 1.56
CA THR A 110 -15.09 -8.35 2.10
C THR A 110 -16.19 -9.28 1.59
N ILE A 111 -15.80 -10.52 1.23
CA ILE A 111 -16.76 -11.56 0.84
C ILE A 111 -17.54 -12.08 2.06
N GLN A 112 -16.92 -12.09 3.25
CA GLN A 112 -17.49 -12.71 4.43
C GLN A 112 -18.37 -11.73 5.20
N LYS A 113 -19.68 -11.90 5.07
CA LYS A 113 -20.66 -11.36 6.03
C LYS A 113 -20.34 -11.96 7.40
N GLY A 114 -19.70 -11.21 8.29
CA GLY A 114 -19.54 -11.59 9.69
C GLY A 114 -18.13 -11.85 10.20
N ALA A 115 -17.11 -12.02 9.35
CA ALA A 115 -15.73 -12.26 9.81
C ALA A 115 -15.10 -11.04 10.51
N TYR A 116 -15.56 -9.84 10.20
CA TYR A 116 -15.21 -8.60 10.89
C TYR A 116 -16.50 -7.82 11.13
N LYS A 117 -16.96 -7.77 12.39
CA LYS A 117 -18.01 -6.83 12.81
C LYS A 117 -17.43 -5.41 12.76
N MET A 118 -17.37 -4.83 11.58
CA MET A 118 -17.14 -3.40 11.41
C MET A 118 -18.49 -2.71 11.22
N SER A 119 -18.60 -1.49 11.71
CA SER A 119 -19.75 -0.61 11.47
C SER A 119 -19.91 -0.22 9.99
N ILE A 120 -18.90 -0.53 9.17
CA ILE A 120 -18.83 -0.23 7.74
C ILE A 120 -18.67 -1.52 6.92
N PRO A 121 -19.25 -1.62 5.71
CA PRO A 121 -19.25 -2.83 4.87
C PRO A 121 -17.91 -3.08 4.15
N TYR A 122 -16.84 -2.42 4.53
CA TYR A 122 -15.50 -2.54 3.96
C TYR A 122 -14.46 -2.48 5.08
N VAL A 123 -13.24 -2.93 4.79
CA VAL A 123 -12.15 -2.98 5.75
C VAL A 123 -10.94 -2.19 5.26
N PRO A 124 -10.26 -1.44 6.14
CA PRO A 124 -9.01 -0.79 5.77
C PRO A 124 -8.00 -1.80 5.24
N ASN A 125 -7.28 -1.40 4.19
CA ASN A 125 -6.12 -2.11 3.65
C ASN A 125 -4.90 -1.18 3.59
N ILE A 126 -3.81 -1.67 3.05
CA ILE A 126 -2.50 -1.01 3.11
C ILE A 126 -1.99 -0.52 1.74
N GLY A 127 -2.80 -0.68 0.69
CA GLY A 127 -2.38 -0.37 -0.68
C GLY A 127 -2.07 1.11 -0.92
N ILE A 128 -2.87 2.01 -0.33
CA ILE A 128 -2.62 3.47 -0.33
C ILE A 128 -2.86 4.03 1.05
N LEU A 129 -1.84 4.71 1.58
CA LEU A 129 -1.86 5.35 2.89
C LEU A 129 -1.32 6.78 2.79
N LYS A 130 -1.83 7.69 3.61
CA LYS A 130 -1.31 9.06 3.75
C LYS A 130 -1.17 9.42 5.20
N ALA A 131 -0.11 10.14 5.54
CA ALA A 131 0.11 10.68 6.86
C ALA A 131 0.87 12.00 6.84
N PRO A 132 0.75 12.84 7.88
CA PRO A 132 1.73 13.88 8.15
C PRO A 132 3.04 13.27 8.65
N GLU A 133 4.15 13.96 8.39
CA GLU A 133 5.46 13.60 8.96
C GLU A 133 5.41 13.64 10.49
N LYS A 134 6.17 12.74 11.15
CA LYS A 134 6.25 12.58 12.61
C LYS A 134 4.90 12.28 13.29
N SER A 135 4.00 11.64 12.57
CA SER A 135 2.71 11.20 13.08
C SER A 135 2.87 10.21 14.23
N GLU A 136 2.30 10.53 15.41
CA GLU A 136 2.30 9.62 16.56
C GLU A 136 1.53 8.33 16.24
N PHE A 137 0.48 8.39 15.43
CA PHE A 137 -0.23 7.22 14.92
C PHE A 137 0.72 6.22 14.25
N TYR A 138 1.56 6.68 13.31
CA TYR A 138 2.45 5.78 12.59
C TYR A 138 3.67 5.36 13.41
N LYS A 139 4.13 6.18 14.35
CA LYS A 139 5.17 5.80 15.31
C LYS A 139 4.73 4.60 16.15
N THR A 140 3.60 4.73 16.83
CA THR A 140 3.09 3.68 17.71
C THR A 140 2.63 2.44 16.94
N LEU A 141 2.11 2.60 15.72
CA LEU A 141 1.80 1.48 14.83
C LEU A 141 3.06 0.69 14.45
N TYR A 142 4.13 1.38 14.05
CA TYR A 142 5.43 0.78 13.74
C TYR A 142 5.98 0.01 14.94
N GLU A 143 5.98 0.62 16.13
CA GLU A 143 6.46 0.00 17.37
C GLU A 143 5.66 -1.27 17.74
N LYS A 144 4.32 -1.24 17.57
CA LYS A 144 3.45 -2.41 17.75
C LYS A 144 3.81 -3.55 16.77
N CYS A 145 4.10 -3.20 15.51
CA CYS A 145 4.48 -4.19 14.49
C CYS A 145 5.84 -4.82 14.80
N LEU A 146 6.83 -4.04 15.24
CA LEU A 146 8.13 -4.56 15.68
C LEU A 146 7.99 -5.51 16.88
N ALA A 147 7.23 -5.11 17.90
CA ALA A 147 6.98 -5.94 19.07
C ALA A 147 6.30 -7.28 18.69
N HIS A 148 5.46 -7.27 17.66
CA HIS A 148 4.82 -8.48 17.13
C HIS A 148 5.80 -9.37 16.36
N GLN A 149 6.73 -8.78 15.61
CA GLN A 149 7.77 -9.52 14.88
C GLN A 149 8.66 -10.35 15.80
N HIS A 150 9.00 -9.83 16.98
CA HIS A 150 9.86 -10.52 17.96
C HIS A 150 9.15 -11.67 18.70
N LYS A 151 7.82 -11.71 18.70
CA LYS A 151 7.02 -12.78 19.32
C LYS A 151 6.83 -13.98 18.38
N LYS A 152 7.90 -14.48 17.75
CA LYS A 152 7.85 -15.61 16.80
C LYS A 152 7.22 -16.87 17.42
N THR A 153 5.92 -17.07 17.20
CA THR A 153 5.32 -18.40 17.27
C THR A 153 4.98 -18.84 15.85
N ASN A 154 5.34 -20.09 15.51
CA ASN A 154 5.21 -20.69 14.18
C ASN A 154 3.76 -20.77 13.63
N LYS A 155 2.76 -20.28 14.36
CA LYS A 155 1.34 -20.34 14.01
C LYS A 155 0.75 -19.00 13.58
N ASP A 156 1.40 -17.89 13.84
CA ASP A 156 0.83 -16.60 13.54
C ASP A 156 1.25 -16.15 12.14
N LYS A 157 0.32 -16.24 11.20
CA LYS A 157 0.37 -15.43 9.99
C LYS A 157 0.47 -13.99 10.47
N ILE A 158 1.60 -13.35 10.18
CA ILE A 158 1.84 -11.96 10.59
C ILE A 158 0.70 -11.11 10.03
N LYS A 159 -0.08 -10.53 10.93
CA LYS A 159 -1.33 -9.82 10.60
C LYS A 159 -1.13 -8.31 10.74
N TYR A 160 -0.08 -7.76 10.14
CA TYR A 160 0.19 -6.31 10.23
C TYR A 160 -0.99 -5.45 9.77
N MET A 161 -1.71 -5.91 8.75
CA MET A 161 -2.97 -5.28 8.32
C MET A 161 -4.04 -5.29 9.43
N ARG A 162 -4.11 -6.37 10.23
CA ARG A 162 -5.02 -6.42 11.38
C ARG A 162 -4.59 -5.43 12.47
N ILE A 163 -3.28 -5.34 12.73
CA ILE A 163 -2.75 -4.36 13.70
C ILE A 163 -3.13 -2.94 13.26
N LEU A 164 -2.98 -2.61 11.97
CA LEU A 164 -3.44 -1.32 11.43
C LEU A 164 -4.93 -1.09 11.67
N ARG A 165 -5.78 -2.08 11.38
CA ARG A 165 -7.25 -1.98 11.54
C ARG A 165 -7.64 -1.72 13.00
N ASP A 166 -7.02 -2.45 13.92
CA ASP A 166 -7.27 -2.28 15.36
C ASP A 166 -6.75 -0.90 15.82
N HIS A 167 -5.63 -0.44 15.28
CA HIS A 167 -5.04 0.86 15.60
C HIS A 167 -5.87 2.04 15.07
N ILE A 168 -6.45 1.91 13.86
CA ILE A 168 -7.40 2.89 13.31
C ILE A 168 -8.59 3.08 14.26
N LYS A 169 -9.15 1.99 14.80
CA LYS A 169 -10.26 2.05 15.78
C LYS A 169 -9.84 2.68 17.09
N GLU A 170 -8.70 2.30 17.62
CA GLU A 170 -8.13 2.83 18.87
C GLU A 170 -7.99 4.37 18.82
N TYR A 171 -7.50 4.89 17.69
CA TYR A 171 -7.34 6.33 17.46
C TYR A 171 -8.63 7.02 16.98
N LYS A 172 -9.72 6.28 16.75
CA LYS A 172 -10.98 6.79 16.17
C LYS A 172 -10.78 7.46 14.81
N PHE A 173 -9.92 6.85 13.97
CA PHE A 173 -9.56 7.37 12.65
C PHE A 173 -10.42 6.81 11.51
N ASP A 174 -11.56 6.16 11.81
CA ASP A 174 -12.48 5.62 10.81
C ASP A 174 -12.91 6.66 9.76
N LYS A 175 -13.02 7.94 10.15
CA LYS A 175 -13.35 9.06 9.25
C LYS A 175 -12.35 9.28 8.12
N TYR A 176 -11.13 8.78 8.24
CA TYR A 176 -10.07 8.88 7.23
C TYR A 176 -10.02 7.65 6.33
N VAL A 177 -10.81 6.61 6.60
CA VAL A 177 -10.91 5.42 5.77
C VAL A 177 -11.78 5.76 4.55
N LYS A 178 -11.19 5.67 3.37
CA LYS A 178 -11.90 5.94 2.11
C LYS A 178 -12.66 4.69 1.68
N LYS A 179 -13.82 4.90 1.04
CA LYS A 179 -14.61 3.81 0.46
C LYS A 179 -13.79 3.06 -0.60
N PRO A 180 -14.04 1.76 -0.82
CA PRO A 180 -13.31 0.95 -1.81
C PRO A 180 -13.32 1.56 -3.23
N GLU A 181 -14.39 2.28 -3.59
CA GLU A 181 -14.54 2.93 -4.89
C GLU A 181 -13.45 3.98 -5.19
N TYR A 182 -12.69 4.45 -4.18
CA TYR A 182 -11.58 5.37 -4.40
C TYR A 182 -10.31 4.66 -4.86
N PHE A 183 -10.04 3.43 -4.36
CA PHE A 183 -8.74 2.78 -4.55
C PHE A 183 -8.84 1.31 -4.98
N CYS A 184 -9.94 0.62 -4.69
CA CYS A 184 -10.15 -0.79 -4.98
C CYS A 184 -11.45 -0.99 -5.76
N HIS A 185 -11.51 -0.45 -7.00
CA HIS A 185 -12.67 -0.59 -7.89
C HIS A 185 -12.94 -2.04 -8.23
N LEU A 186 -11.87 -2.81 -8.48
CA LEU A 186 -11.94 -4.23 -8.73
C LEU A 186 -11.64 -4.96 -7.40
N ASP A 187 -12.58 -5.79 -6.98
CA ASP A 187 -12.41 -6.58 -5.77
C ASP A 187 -11.34 -7.67 -5.99
N TRP A 188 -10.52 -7.94 -4.97
CA TRP A 188 -9.37 -8.84 -5.09
C TRP A 188 -9.70 -10.24 -5.60
N TRP A 189 -10.91 -10.76 -5.36
CA TRP A 189 -11.36 -12.05 -5.89
C TRP A 189 -11.68 -12.03 -7.38
N TYR A 190 -11.76 -10.84 -7.97
CA TYR A 190 -11.86 -10.63 -9.41
C TYR A 190 -10.53 -10.15 -10.04
N ALA A 191 -9.44 -10.13 -9.27
CA ALA A 191 -8.15 -9.61 -9.75
C ALA A 191 -7.68 -10.26 -11.07
N LYS A 192 -8.01 -11.54 -11.30
CA LYS A 192 -7.73 -12.23 -12.57
C LYS A 192 -8.38 -11.56 -13.77
N ASP A 193 -9.51 -10.89 -13.55
CA ASP A 193 -10.26 -10.25 -14.63
C ASP A 193 -9.58 -8.97 -15.13
N ALA A 194 -8.66 -8.38 -14.34
CA ALA A 194 -7.84 -7.26 -14.79
C ALA A 194 -6.97 -7.60 -16.00
N PHE A 195 -6.71 -8.89 -16.20
CA PHE A 195 -5.91 -9.41 -17.34
C PHE A 195 -6.77 -9.94 -18.49
N LEU A 196 -8.11 -9.80 -18.41
CA LEU A 196 -8.98 -10.16 -19.53
C LEU A 196 -8.77 -9.19 -20.71
N PRO A 197 -8.91 -9.68 -21.96
CA PRO A 197 -8.99 -8.80 -23.13
C PRO A 197 -10.07 -7.74 -22.91
N LEU A 198 -9.82 -6.50 -23.32
CA LEU A 198 -10.69 -5.36 -23.07
C LEU A 198 -12.16 -5.57 -23.48
N PRO A 199 -12.49 -6.21 -24.61
CA PRO A 199 -13.87 -6.54 -24.96
C PRO A 199 -14.55 -7.42 -23.90
N SER A 200 -13.91 -8.51 -23.49
CA SER A 200 -14.44 -9.45 -22.49
C SER A 200 -14.60 -8.79 -21.11
N PHE A 201 -13.66 -7.91 -20.71
CA PHE A 201 -13.77 -7.14 -19.49
C PHE A 201 -14.97 -6.19 -19.52
N ARG A 202 -15.16 -5.47 -20.65
CA ARG A 202 -16.28 -4.55 -20.83
C ARG A 202 -17.63 -5.27 -20.78
N GLU A 203 -17.74 -6.41 -21.46
CA GLU A 203 -18.95 -7.24 -21.43
C GLU A 203 -19.29 -7.70 -20.01
N LYS A 204 -18.29 -8.26 -19.29
CA LYS A 204 -18.46 -8.78 -17.93
C LYS A 204 -18.88 -7.72 -16.92
N TYR A 205 -18.36 -6.50 -17.03
CA TYR A 205 -18.57 -5.42 -16.05
C TYR A 205 -19.46 -4.29 -16.54
N GLY A 206 -20.07 -4.42 -17.71
CA GLY A 206 -20.98 -3.43 -18.27
C GLY A 206 -20.32 -2.07 -18.54
N VAL A 207 -18.99 -2.03 -18.76
CA VAL A 207 -18.25 -0.80 -19.00
C VAL A 207 -18.52 -0.30 -20.40
N LYS A 208 -19.34 0.76 -20.52
CA LYS A 208 -19.60 1.42 -21.81
C LYS A 208 -18.31 2.10 -22.28
N GLY A 209 -17.84 1.73 -23.48
CA GLY A 209 -16.74 2.42 -24.13
C GLY A 209 -17.12 3.88 -24.46
N LYS A 210 -16.21 4.80 -24.20
CA LYS A 210 -16.16 6.06 -24.92
C LYS A 210 -15.29 5.88 -26.13
#